data_4869824370801339132c3f9c11e285b0
#
_entry.id   4869824370801339132c3f9c11e285b0
#
_cell.length_a   1.000
_cell.length_b   1.000
_cell.length_c   1.000
_cell.angle_alpha   90.00
_cell.angle_beta   90.00
_cell.angle_gamma   90.00
#
_symmetry.space_group_name_H-M   'P 1'
#
loop_
_entity.id
_entity.type
_entity.pdbx_description
1 polymer ?
#
loop_
_entity_poly.entity_id
_entity_poly.type
_entity_poly.pdbx_seq_one_letter_code
_entity_poly.pdbx_strand_id
1 'polypeptide(L)'
;MQKRAGNARHDAVAWGYARGADMRGVDIIQNCEVTGVTRDGTRVTGLETARGHIRAKKVGFAVAGHTSLLWQMAELGKLPIETHKLQAFVSEPLKPLLDHVVVYGVGGAHFYISQSDKGGMVFGGDLDWYKSYAQRGNLPMVQDVAECATAIMPCLGRVKLLRHWSGVMDMSMDGAPFICKTPLD
;
A
#
# COMPACT_ATOMS: atom_id res chain seq x y z
N MET A 1 -18.37 -9.16 15.33
CA MET A 1 -18.48 -7.89 14.59
C MET A 1 -17.75 -6.79 15.35
N GLN A 2 -16.83 -6.08 14.68
CA GLN A 2 -16.09 -4.96 15.29
C GLN A 2 -16.91 -3.66 15.09
N LYS A 3 -17.58 -3.22 16.14
CA LYS A 3 -18.51 -2.07 16.08
C LYS A 3 -17.84 -0.70 15.88
N ARG A 4 -16.51 -0.61 16.10
CA ARG A 4 -15.73 0.63 15.96
C ARG A 4 -14.90 0.68 14.69
N ALA A 5 -15.01 -0.34 13.84
CA ALA A 5 -14.36 -0.36 12.54
C ALA A 5 -15.20 0.38 11.48
N GLY A 6 -14.59 0.75 10.40
CA GLY A 6 -15.24 1.45 9.28
C GLY A 6 -14.30 1.64 8.11
N ASN A 7 -14.78 2.32 7.10
CA ASN A 7 -14.01 2.71 5.93
C ASN A 7 -13.46 4.13 6.10
N ALA A 8 -12.19 4.31 5.77
CA ALA A 8 -11.60 5.63 5.60
C ALA A 8 -11.41 5.93 4.10
N ARG A 9 -11.78 7.11 3.67
CA ARG A 9 -11.45 7.59 2.33
C ARG A 9 -9.97 7.92 2.28
N HIS A 10 -9.18 6.98 1.80
CA HIS A 10 -7.71 7.04 1.81
C HIS A 10 -7.15 8.29 1.11
N ASP A 11 -7.76 8.71 0.00
CA ASP A 11 -7.42 9.93 -0.72
C ASP A 11 -7.62 11.19 0.15
N ALA A 12 -8.77 11.31 0.81
CA ALA A 12 -9.07 12.43 1.70
C ALA A 12 -8.12 12.47 2.91
N VAL A 13 -7.77 11.29 3.47
CA VAL A 13 -6.79 11.17 4.55
C VAL A 13 -5.41 11.63 4.09
N ALA A 14 -4.94 11.14 2.93
CA ALA A 14 -3.64 11.52 2.38
C ALA A 14 -3.54 13.02 2.10
N TRP A 15 -4.56 13.60 1.46
CA TRP A 15 -4.63 15.04 1.21
C TRP A 15 -4.75 15.86 2.51
N GLY A 16 -5.47 15.36 3.51
CA GLY A 16 -5.57 15.99 4.81
C GLY A 16 -4.20 16.11 5.49
N TYR A 17 -3.42 15.04 5.50
CA TYR A 17 -2.06 15.05 6.02
C TYR A 17 -1.12 15.95 5.20
N ALA A 18 -1.19 15.89 3.87
CA ALA A 18 -0.36 16.73 3.01
C ALA A 18 -0.62 18.23 3.25
N ARG A 19 -1.89 18.65 3.31
CA ARG A 19 -2.26 20.03 3.63
C ARG A 19 -1.82 20.43 5.03
N GLY A 20 -1.98 19.54 6.01
CA GLY A 20 -1.54 19.80 7.38
C GLY A 20 -0.02 19.92 7.51
N ALA A 21 0.74 19.22 6.69
CA ALA A 21 2.19 19.33 6.61
C ALA A 21 2.61 20.66 5.94
N ASP A 22 2.04 20.97 4.78
CA ASP A 22 2.28 22.21 4.05
C ASP A 22 2.02 23.45 4.92
N MET A 23 0.89 23.50 5.62
CA MET A 23 0.54 24.57 6.57
C MET A 23 1.56 24.73 7.73
N ARG A 24 2.40 23.75 7.96
CA ARG A 24 3.48 23.76 8.97
C ARG A 24 4.86 23.98 8.37
N GLY A 25 4.92 24.37 7.10
CA GLY A 25 6.16 24.70 6.40
C GLY A 25 6.94 23.46 5.90
N VAL A 26 6.28 22.34 5.69
CA VAL A 26 6.90 21.17 5.08
C VAL A 26 6.81 21.30 3.56
N ASP A 27 7.97 21.28 2.89
CA ASP A 27 8.03 21.24 1.43
C ASP A 27 7.69 19.84 0.93
N ILE A 28 6.66 19.74 0.09
CA ILE A 28 6.24 18.48 -0.54
C ILE A 28 6.67 18.50 -2.00
N ILE A 29 7.68 17.71 -2.33
CA ILE A 29 8.25 17.64 -3.67
C ILE A 29 7.76 16.38 -4.37
N GLN A 30 6.77 16.51 -5.22
CA GLN A 30 6.21 15.41 -6.01
C GLN A 30 7.09 15.08 -7.22
N ASN A 31 7.00 13.85 -7.72
CA ASN A 31 7.77 13.36 -8.87
C ASN A 31 9.28 13.62 -8.70
N CYS A 32 9.79 13.31 -7.53
CA CYS A 32 11.18 13.46 -7.15
C CYS A 32 11.67 12.13 -6.57
N GLU A 33 12.07 11.24 -7.46
CA GLU A 33 12.56 9.91 -7.09
C GLU A 33 13.87 10.02 -6.32
N VAL A 34 13.97 9.30 -5.20
CA VAL A 34 15.23 9.15 -4.46
C VAL A 34 16.04 8.05 -5.11
N THR A 35 17.25 8.37 -5.53
CA THR A 35 18.18 7.48 -6.23
C THR A 35 19.36 7.05 -5.40
N GLY A 36 19.57 7.68 -4.23
CA GLY A 36 20.66 7.33 -3.33
C GLY A 36 20.59 8.04 -1.98
N VAL A 37 21.33 7.54 -1.03
CA VAL A 37 21.54 8.15 0.29
C VAL A 37 23.01 8.55 0.40
N THR A 38 23.28 9.82 0.72
CA THR A 38 24.64 10.31 0.85
C THR A 38 25.09 10.30 2.30
N ARG A 39 26.36 9.93 2.53
CA ARG A 39 26.96 9.75 3.86
C ARG A 39 28.38 10.28 3.92
N ASP A 40 28.81 10.60 5.13
CA ASP A 40 30.20 10.80 5.51
C ASP A 40 30.48 9.86 6.69
N GLY A 41 31.14 8.75 6.41
CA GLY A 41 31.24 7.62 7.36
C GLY A 41 29.88 7.04 7.70
N THR A 42 29.53 7.02 8.99
CA THR A 42 28.21 6.59 9.49
C THR A 42 27.15 7.70 9.43
N ARG A 43 27.58 8.94 9.25
CA ARG A 43 26.67 10.10 9.27
C ARG A 43 25.96 10.30 7.94
N VAL A 44 24.63 10.35 7.97
CA VAL A 44 23.84 10.74 6.80
C VAL A 44 23.99 12.24 6.54
N THR A 45 24.26 12.61 5.30
CA THR A 45 24.43 14.00 4.85
C THR A 45 23.34 14.48 3.92
N GLY A 46 22.59 13.57 3.31
CA GLY A 46 21.50 13.92 2.41
C GLY A 46 21.00 12.78 1.53
N LEU A 47 20.35 13.16 0.44
CA LEU A 47 19.79 12.27 -0.55
C LEU A 47 20.18 12.72 -1.96
N GLU A 48 20.45 11.75 -2.83
CA GLU A 48 20.44 11.96 -4.28
C GLU A 48 19.02 11.74 -4.81
N THR A 49 18.59 12.63 -5.66
CA THR A 49 17.25 12.56 -6.26
C THR A 49 17.28 12.83 -7.76
N ALA A 50 16.21 12.46 -8.45
CA ALA A 50 16.01 12.78 -9.87
C ALA A 50 16.05 14.30 -10.17
N ARG A 51 15.94 15.15 -9.13
CA ARG A 51 15.99 16.62 -9.25
C ARG A 51 17.23 17.26 -8.64
N GLY A 52 18.22 16.45 -8.29
CA GLY A 52 19.48 16.89 -7.71
C GLY A 52 19.63 16.47 -6.25
N HIS A 53 20.71 16.95 -5.64
CA HIS A 53 21.10 16.62 -4.28
C HIS A 53 20.32 17.45 -3.24
N ILE A 54 19.80 16.77 -2.22
CA ILE A 54 19.15 17.41 -1.06
C ILE A 54 20.00 17.14 0.18
N ARG A 55 20.54 18.19 0.77
CA ARG A 55 21.27 18.07 2.04
C ARG A 55 20.30 17.95 3.21
N ALA A 56 20.52 16.97 4.07
CA ALA A 56 19.72 16.75 5.25
C ALA A 56 20.58 16.25 6.42
N LYS A 57 20.25 16.68 7.63
CA LYS A 57 20.90 16.21 8.86
C LYS A 57 20.29 14.93 9.37
N LYS A 58 19.04 14.64 8.99
CA LYS A 58 18.28 13.44 9.35
C LYS A 58 17.41 13.04 8.18
N VAL A 59 17.29 11.76 7.95
CA VAL A 59 16.46 11.18 6.88
C VAL A 59 15.55 10.13 7.49
N GLY A 60 14.26 10.21 7.18
CA GLY A 60 13.27 9.20 7.57
C GLY A 60 12.77 8.44 6.35
N PHE A 61 12.67 7.12 6.44
CA PHE A 61 12.08 6.27 5.43
C PHE A 61 10.64 5.92 5.80
N ALA A 62 9.68 6.39 5.02
CA ALA A 62 8.26 6.07 5.14
C ALA A 62 7.72 5.72 3.75
N VAL A 63 8.26 4.66 3.15
CA VAL A 63 8.12 4.31 1.73
C VAL A 63 7.46 2.95 1.51
N ALA A 64 6.85 2.39 2.56
CA ALA A 64 6.09 1.14 2.53
C ALA A 64 6.81 0.03 1.71
N GLY A 65 6.18 -0.52 0.69
CA GLY A 65 6.72 -1.60 -0.11
C GLY A 65 8.07 -1.34 -0.80
N HIS A 66 8.58 -0.11 -0.80
CA HIS A 66 9.90 0.22 -1.33
C HIS A 66 10.98 0.34 -0.24
N THR A 67 10.64 0.05 1.01
CA THR A 67 11.57 0.20 2.15
C THR A 67 12.86 -0.58 1.96
N SER A 68 12.79 -1.81 1.49
CA SER A 68 13.98 -2.64 1.25
C SER A 68 14.92 -2.05 0.18
N LEU A 69 14.38 -1.36 -0.82
CA LEU A 69 15.19 -0.70 -1.85
C LEU A 69 15.96 0.49 -1.27
N LEU A 70 15.27 1.36 -0.53
CA LEU A 70 15.90 2.51 0.12
C LEU A 70 16.94 2.07 1.17
N TRP A 71 16.65 0.97 1.86
CA TRP A 71 17.56 0.38 2.83
C TRP A 71 18.88 -0.10 2.17
N GLN A 72 18.77 -0.75 1.01
CA GLN A 72 19.92 -1.15 0.22
C GLN A 72 20.69 0.06 -0.33
N MET A 73 20.00 1.10 -0.80
CA MET A 73 20.64 2.36 -1.23
C MET A 73 21.41 3.05 -0.10
N ALA A 74 20.98 2.86 1.14
CA ALA A 74 21.68 3.35 2.33
C ALA A 74 22.81 2.41 2.79
N GLU A 75 23.07 1.31 2.07
CA GLU A 75 24.07 0.28 2.38
C GLU A 75 23.91 -0.34 3.79
N LEU A 76 22.67 -0.47 4.26
CA LEU A 76 22.33 -0.99 5.58
C LEU A 76 22.20 -2.53 5.62
N GLY A 77 22.59 -3.19 4.54
CA GLY A 77 22.46 -4.63 4.44
C GLY A 77 21.06 -5.09 4.01
N LYS A 78 20.59 -6.19 4.58
CA LYS A 78 19.29 -6.80 4.21
C LYS A 78 18.26 -6.57 5.31
N LEU A 79 17.13 -6.00 4.95
CA LEU A 79 15.98 -5.86 5.83
C LEU A 79 15.03 -7.08 5.62
N PRO A 80 14.51 -7.71 6.68
CA PRO A 80 13.59 -8.85 6.57
C PRO A 80 12.15 -8.38 6.23
N ILE A 81 12.03 -7.68 5.13
CA ILE A 81 10.76 -7.26 4.52
C ILE A 81 10.72 -7.78 3.10
N GLU A 82 9.64 -8.44 2.76
CA GLU A 82 9.36 -8.92 1.41
C GLU A 82 8.23 -8.12 0.79
N THR A 83 8.35 -7.83 -0.49
CA THR A 83 7.39 -6.99 -1.20
C THR A 83 6.56 -7.84 -2.14
N HIS A 84 5.24 -7.75 -1.98
CA HIS A 84 4.25 -8.49 -2.74
C HIS A 84 3.19 -7.57 -3.32
N LYS A 85 2.53 -8.03 -4.36
CA LYS A 85 1.38 -7.30 -4.93
C LYS A 85 0.10 -7.67 -4.20
N LEU A 86 -0.74 -6.66 -4.00
CA LEU A 86 -2.12 -6.81 -3.58
C LEU A 86 -3.02 -6.15 -4.61
N GLN A 87 -4.08 -6.83 -5.03
CA GLN A 87 -5.00 -6.30 -6.03
C GLN A 87 -6.33 -5.89 -5.43
N ALA A 88 -6.87 -4.81 -5.96
CA ALA A 88 -8.19 -4.30 -5.62
C ALA A 88 -9.03 -4.10 -6.88
N PHE A 89 -10.34 -4.22 -6.71
CA PHE A 89 -11.34 -4.18 -7.77
C PHE A 89 -12.45 -3.22 -7.41
N VAL A 90 -13.07 -2.63 -8.42
CA VAL A 90 -14.30 -1.85 -8.26
C VAL A 90 -15.32 -2.27 -9.30
N SER A 91 -16.55 -2.52 -8.83
CA SER A 91 -17.67 -2.87 -9.67
C SER A 91 -18.43 -1.67 -10.22
N GLU A 92 -19.33 -1.93 -11.15
CA GLU A 92 -20.40 -0.99 -11.47
C GLU A 92 -21.24 -0.66 -10.21
N PRO A 93 -21.91 0.50 -10.17
CA PRO A 93 -22.76 0.86 -9.05
C PRO A 93 -23.96 -0.09 -8.90
N LEU A 94 -24.19 -0.54 -7.69
CA LEU A 94 -25.34 -1.34 -7.29
C LEU A 94 -26.22 -0.53 -6.34
N LYS A 95 -27.47 -0.98 -6.18
CA LYS A 95 -28.30 -0.52 -5.08
C LYS A 95 -27.65 -0.82 -3.74
N PRO A 96 -27.95 -0.06 -2.66
CA PRO A 96 -27.43 -0.39 -1.33
C PRO A 96 -27.69 -1.85 -0.97
N LEU A 97 -26.62 -2.58 -0.72
CA LEU A 97 -26.63 -4.01 -0.44
C LEU A 97 -25.82 -4.36 0.80
N LEU A 98 -24.74 -3.59 1.06
CA LEU A 98 -23.77 -3.90 2.09
C LEU A 98 -23.45 -2.67 2.93
N ASP A 99 -23.94 -2.65 4.16
CA ASP A 99 -23.74 -1.54 5.10
C ASP A 99 -22.41 -1.64 5.89
N HIS A 100 -21.71 -2.76 5.76
CA HIS A 100 -20.54 -3.08 6.57
C HIS A 100 -19.36 -3.48 5.68
N VAL A 101 -18.16 -3.29 6.20
CA VAL A 101 -17.00 -3.94 5.61
C VAL A 101 -17.00 -5.40 6.04
N VAL A 102 -16.93 -6.30 5.08
CA VAL A 102 -16.75 -7.73 5.33
C VAL A 102 -15.29 -8.06 5.06
N VAL A 103 -14.65 -8.70 6.02
CA VAL A 103 -13.29 -9.23 5.88
C VAL A 103 -13.35 -10.71 6.19
N TYR A 104 -12.86 -11.50 5.28
CA TYR A 104 -12.75 -12.95 5.40
C TYR A 104 -11.27 -13.35 5.41
N GLY A 105 -10.87 -14.17 6.35
CA GLY A 105 -9.50 -14.65 6.45
C GLY A 105 -9.49 -16.03 7.07
N VAL A 106 -9.54 -17.07 6.25
CA VAL A 106 -9.47 -18.47 6.69
C VAL A 106 -8.55 -19.22 5.74
N GLY A 107 -7.66 -20.04 6.30
CA GLY A 107 -6.84 -20.95 5.50
C GLY A 107 -5.82 -20.30 4.57
N GLY A 108 -5.40 -19.07 4.88
CA GLY A 108 -4.42 -18.33 4.06
C GLY A 108 -5.07 -17.45 2.98
N ALA A 109 -6.35 -17.61 2.68
CA ALA A 109 -7.07 -16.71 1.79
C ALA A 109 -7.54 -15.46 2.54
N HIS A 110 -7.29 -14.30 1.99
CA HIS A 110 -7.75 -13.03 2.52
C HIS A 110 -8.65 -12.35 1.50
N PHE A 111 -9.85 -12.00 1.91
CA PHE A 111 -10.79 -11.27 1.07
C PHE A 111 -11.45 -10.17 1.87
N TYR A 112 -11.61 -9.02 1.28
CA TYR A 112 -12.39 -7.94 1.85
C TYR A 112 -13.35 -7.36 0.80
N ILE A 113 -14.50 -6.89 1.26
CA ILE A 113 -15.48 -6.19 0.42
C ILE A 113 -16.19 -5.12 1.22
N SER A 114 -16.42 -4.00 0.57
CA SER A 114 -17.26 -2.92 1.08
C SER A 114 -18.01 -2.27 -0.07
N GLN A 115 -19.13 -1.64 0.24
CA GLN A 115 -19.85 -0.82 -0.72
C GLN A 115 -19.53 0.65 -0.49
N SER A 116 -19.21 1.36 -1.57
CA SER A 116 -18.98 2.81 -1.52
C SER A 116 -20.31 3.57 -1.45
N ASP A 117 -20.25 4.81 -1.02
CA ASP A 117 -21.37 5.76 -1.04
C ASP A 117 -21.98 5.99 -2.43
N LYS A 118 -21.22 5.70 -3.48
CA LYS A 118 -21.64 5.76 -4.89
C LYS A 118 -22.21 4.43 -5.41
N GLY A 119 -22.34 3.43 -4.56
CA GLY A 119 -22.89 2.12 -4.89
C GLY A 119 -21.91 1.08 -5.42
N GLY A 120 -20.72 1.47 -5.86
CA GLY A 120 -19.72 0.50 -6.35
C GLY A 120 -19.19 -0.38 -5.22
N MET A 121 -19.11 -1.69 -5.47
CA MET A 121 -18.40 -2.60 -4.59
C MET A 121 -16.91 -2.44 -4.76
N VAL A 122 -16.20 -2.20 -3.66
CA VAL A 122 -14.74 -2.19 -3.59
C VAL A 122 -14.31 -3.45 -2.87
N PHE A 123 -13.56 -4.29 -3.52
CA PHE A 123 -13.12 -5.55 -2.96
C PHE A 123 -11.72 -5.93 -3.44
N GLY A 124 -11.13 -6.83 -2.74
CA GLY A 124 -9.81 -7.33 -3.04
C GLY A 124 -9.43 -8.39 -2.02
N GLY A 125 -8.23 -8.81 -2.08
CA GLY A 125 -7.72 -9.81 -1.16
C GLY A 125 -6.60 -10.55 -1.82
N ASP A 126 -6.17 -11.54 -1.13
CA ASP A 126 -5.07 -12.41 -1.46
C ASP A 126 -3.78 -11.68 -1.88
N LEU A 127 -2.67 -12.30 -1.63
CA LEU A 127 -1.36 -11.78 -1.96
C LEU A 127 -0.82 -12.57 -3.16
N ASP A 128 -0.30 -11.86 -4.13
CA ASP A 128 0.57 -12.50 -5.11
C ASP A 128 1.87 -12.90 -4.40
N TRP A 129 2.03 -14.19 -4.15
CA TRP A 129 3.20 -14.73 -3.46
C TRP A 129 4.51 -14.60 -4.25
N TYR A 130 4.43 -14.16 -5.49
CA TYR A 130 5.59 -13.76 -6.26
C TYR A 130 6.09 -12.38 -5.81
N LYS A 131 7.29 -12.33 -5.28
CA LYS A 131 7.94 -11.07 -4.84
C LYS A 131 8.13 -10.14 -6.02
N SER A 132 7.56 -8.95 -5.96
CA SER A 132 7.62 -8.01 -7.07
C SER A 132 7.33 -6.59 -6.63
N TYR A 133 8.01 -5.63 -7.27
CA TYR A 133 7.71 -4.21 -7.18
C TYR A 133 6.78 -3.71 -8.29
N ALA A 134 6.28 -4.61 -9.14
CA ALA A 134 5.35 -4.24 -10.21
C ALA A 134 4.04 -3.71 -9.64
N GLN A 135 3.56 -2.59 -10.17
CA GLN A 135 2.31 -1.96 -9.76
C GLN A 135 1.13 -2.34 -10.65
N ARG A 136 1.32 -3.30 -11.55
CA ARG A 136 0.26 -3.85 -12.39
C ARG A 136 -0.20 -5.18 -11.84
N GLY A 137 -1.51 -5.42 -11.88
CA GLY A 137 -2.10 -6.69 -11.54
C GLY A 137 -1.75 -7.79 -12.54
N ASN A 138 -2.09 -9.03 -12.20
CA ASN A 138 -1.97 -10.19 -13.06
C ASN A 138 -3.29 -10.96 -13.13
N LEU A 139 -3.46 -11.75 -14.19
CA LEU A 139 -4.69 -12.50 -14.43
C LEU A 139 -4.97 -13.61 -13.40
N PRO A 140 -4.00 -14.40 -12.93
CA PRO A 140 -4.24 -15.38 -11.88
C PRO A 140 -4.88 -14.78 -10.63
N MET A 141 -4.37 -13.64 -10.14
CA MET A 141 -4.94 -12.96 -8.98
C MET A 141 -6.34 -12.41 -9.25
N VAL A 142 -6.64 -12.01 -10.49
CA VAL A 142 -8.01 -11.60 -10.87
C VAL A 142 -8.97 -12.78 -10.72
N GLN A 143 -8.56 -13.95 -11.16
CA GLN A 143 -9.36 -15.17 -11.06
C GLN A 143 -9.57 -15.56 -9.60
N ASP A 144 -8.52 -15.64 -8.80
CA ASP A 144 -8.59 -16.05 -7.39
C ASP A 144 -9.52 -15.12 -6.58
N VAL A 145 -9.38 -13.81 -6.77
CA VAL A 145 -10.24 -12.83 -6.09
C VAL A 145 -11.69 -12.92 -6.58
N ALA A 146 -11.93 -13.15 -7.87
CA ALA A 146 -13.27 -13.30 -8.41
C ALA A 146 -13.96 -14.58 -7.91
N GLU A 147 -13.23 -15.69 -7.82
CA GLU A 147 -13.72 -16.93 -7.25
C GLU A 147 -14.09 -16.76 -5.77
N CYS A 148 -13.22 -16.14 -4.99
CA CYS A 148 -13.49 -15.84 -3.59
C CYS A 148 -14.70 -14.90 -3.43
N ALA A 149 -14.77 -13.84 -4.23
CA ALA A 149 -15.87 -12.88 -4.22
C ALA A 149 -17.22 -13.56 -4.50
N THR A 150 -17.26 -14.43 -5.52
CA THR A 150 -18.50 -15.13 -5.91
C THR A 150 -18.87 -16.26 -4.96
N ALA A 151 -17.89 -16.87 -4.30
CA ALA A 151 -18.13 -17.86 -3.24
C ALA A 151 -18.78 -17.21 -2.00
N ILE A 152 -18.32 -16.02 -1.61
CA ILE A 152 -18.83 -15.29 -0.44
C ILE A 152 -20.15 -14.57 -0.76
N MET A 153 -20.22 -13.95 -1.95
CA MET A 153 -21.39 -13.19 -2.41
C MET A 153 -21.76 -13.61 -3.85
N PRO A 154 -22.54 -14.68 -4.04
CA PRO A 154 -22.86 -15.21 -5.38
C PRO A 154 -23.52 -14.19 -6.33
N CYS A 155 -24.17 -13.17 -5.81
CA CYS A 155 -24.76 -12.10 -6.63
C CYS A 155 -23.71 -11.31 -7.43
N LEU A 156 -22.44 -11.29 -6.99
CA LEU A 156 -21.34 -10.61 -7.69
C LEU A 156 -20.99 -11.28 -9.02
N GLY A 157 -21.34 -12.53 -9.24
CA GLY A 157 -21.12 -13.23 -10.50
C GLY A 157 -21.83 -12.61 -11.72
N ARG A 158 -22.75 -11.69 -11.50
CA ARG A 158 -23.45 -10.95 -12.57
C ARG A 158 -23.04 -9.49 -12.68
N VAL A 159 -22.13 -9.05 -11.82
CA VAL A 159 -21.74 -7.66 -11.69
C VAL A 159 -20.50 -7.39 -12.55
N LYS A 160 -20.51 -6.30 -13.29
CA LYS A 160 -19.38 -5.91 -14.14
C LYS A 160 -18.32 -5.22 -13.33
N LEU A 161 -17.07 -5.60 -13.57
CA LEU A 161 -15.91 -4.89 -13.05
C LEU A 161 -15.60 -3.69 -13.94
N LEU A 162 -15.51 -2.51 -13.34
CA LEU A 162 -15.12 -1.30 -14.05
C LEU A 162 -13.62 -1.20 -14.20
N ARG A 163 -12.88 -1.60 -13.18
CA ARG A 163 -11.41 -1.60 -13.19
C ARG A 163 -10.86 -2.43 -12.05
N HIS A 164 -9.60 -2.78 -12.21
CA HIS A 164 -8.77 -3.29 -11.12
C HIS A 164 -7.41 -2.57 -11.14
N TRP A 165 -6.75 -2.57 -10.02
CA TRP A 165 -5.40 -2.04 -9.87
C TRP A 165 -4.63 -2.85 -8.83
N SER A 166 -3.33 -2.66 -8.79
CA SER A 166 -2.45 -3.32 -7.85
C SER A 166 -1.63 -2.30 -7.09
N GLY A 167 -1.36 -2.60 -5.84
CA GLY A 167 -0.41 -1.89 -4.99
C GLY A 167 0.71 -2.81 -4.53
N VAL A 168 1.77 -2.19 -4.07
CA VAL A 168 2.93 -2.88 -3.50
C VAL A 168 2.76 -2.91 -1.98
N MET A 169 2.73 -4.11 -1.42
CA MET A 169 2.58 -4.34 0.01
C MET A 169 3.89 -4.90 0.59
N ASP A 170 4.36 -4.30 1.65
CA ASP A 170 5.49 -4.78 2.43
C ASP A 170 5.02 -5.78 3.49
N MET A 171 5.67 -6.94 3.48
CA MET A 171 5.41 -8.02 4.42
C MET A 171 6.60 -8.18 5.34
N SER A 172 6.43 -7.84 6.61
CA SER A 172 7.36 -8.19 7.68
C SER A 172 7.12 -9.62 8.16
N MET A 173 8.08 -10.19 8.88
CA MET A 173 8.01 -11.58 9.33
C MET A 173 6.83 -11.89 10.25
N ASP A 174 6.35 -10.90 11.00
CA ASP A 174 5.26 -11.01 11.97
C ASP A 174 4.04 -10.12 11.64
N GLY A 175 4.05 -9.46 10.48
CA GLY A 175 3.00 -8.54 10.07
C GLY A 175 3.01 -7.19 10.80
N ALA A 176 3.99 -6.94 11.68
CA ALA A 176 4.12 -5.69 12.41
C ALA A 176 5.00 -4.67 11.66
N PRO A 177 4.74 -3.35 11.78
CA PRO A 177 5.58 -2.34 11.18
C PRO A 177 6.93 -2.22 11.89
N PHE A 178 8.00 -1.99 11.13
CA PHE A 178 9.29 -1.59 11.68
C PHE A 178 9.29 -0.10 12.01
N ILE A 179 9.47 0.23 13.29
CA ILE A 179 9.59 1.60 13.78
C ILE A 179 10.89 1.67 14.59
N CYS A 180 11.97 2.06 13.97
CA CYS A 180 13.29 2.06 14.61
C CYS A 180 14.21 3.15 14.06
N LYS A 181 15.33 3.36 14.73
CA LYS A 181 16.49 4.06 14.17
C LYS A 181 17.38 3.06 13.46
N THR A 182 18.04 3.51 12.41
CA THR A 182 19.09 2.75 11.74
C THR A 182 20.42 2.85 12.51
N PRO A 183 21.42 2.01 12.23
CA PRO A 183 22.77 2.15 12.76
C PRO A 183 23.52 3.38 12.23
N LEU A 184 22.95 4.13 11.30
CA LEU A 184 23.51 5.39 10.80
C LEU A 184 23.17 6.54 11.75
N ASP A 185 24.10 7.44 11.98
CA ASP A 185 23.94 8.65 12.77
C ASP A 185 23.31 9.81 11.96
#